data_8694b53c397c18318218b142388346a6
#
_entry.id   8694b53c397c18318218b142388346a6
#
_cell.length_a   1.000
_cell.length_b   1.000
_cell.length_c   1.000
_cell.angle_alpha   90.00
_cell.angle_beta   90.00
_cell.angle_gamma   90.00
#
_symmetry.space_group_name_H-M   'P 1'
#
loop_
_entity.id
_entity.type
_entity.pdbx_description
1 polymer ?
#
loop_
_entity_poly.entity_id
_entity_poly.type
_entity_poly.pdbx_seq_one_letter_code
_entity_poly.pdbx_strand_id
1 'polypeptide(L)'
;YLLQELKVKKNFVPDIIYIDYLNICMSARIKYGAGVNSYTYVKAIAEELRGLAVEYDVPIVSATQTTRSGYTSSDLGLEDTSESFGLPATADFMFAIISTEELDNLNQILVKQLKNRYSDPAMDKRFVIGVDRAKMTLYDTEQNAQDDILDDAIFDETPTGQAMGDKFKEFVY
;
A
#
# COMPACT_ATOMS: atom_id res chain seq x y z
N TYR A 1 10.48 9.21 22.60
CA TYR A 1 10.92 10.46 23.24
C TYR A 1 9.98 11.63 22.89
N LEU A 2 9.79 11.99 21.61
CA LEU A 2 8.97 13.14 21.17
C LEU A 2 7.51 13.05 21.69
N LEU A 3 6.84 11.92 21.49
CA LEU A 3 5.45 11.73 21.91
C LEU A 3 5.29 11.88 23.43
N GLN A 4 6.24 11.34 24.18
CA GLN A 4 6.25 11.49 25.63
C GLN A 4 6.47 12.95 26.06
N GLU A 5 7.37 13.68 25.41
CA GLU A 5 7.56 15.10 25.69
C GLU A 5 6.32 15.93 25.37
N LEU A 6 5.66 15.67 24.23
CA LEU A 6 4.42 16.32 23.86
C LEU A 6 3.32 16.09 24.91
N LYS A 7 3.18 14.84 25.37
CA LYS A 7 2.22 14.49 26.42
C LYS A 7 2.53 15.20 27.74
N VAL A 8 3.78 15.15 28.20
CA VAL A 8 4.16 15.68 29.51
C VAL A 8 4.25 17.20 29.50
N LYS A 9 4.91 17.79 28.50
CA LYS A 9 5.19 19.25 28.48
C LYS A 9 4.08 20.07 27.85
N LYS A 10 3.28 19.51 26.97
CA LYS A 10 2.24 20.23 26.22
C LYS A 10 0.83 19.71 26.47
N ASN A 11 0.69 18.67 27.29
CA ASN A 11 -0.57 17.94 27.46
C ASN A 11 -1.24 17.58 26.13
N PHE A 12 -0.41 17.27 25.13
CA PHE A 12 -0.85 16.94 23.76
C PHE A 12 -0.74 15.43 23.56
N VAL A 13 -1.86 14.81 23.20
CA VAL A 13 -1.96 13.40 22.79
C VAL A 13 -2.53 13.37 21.39
N PRO A 14 -1.80 12.83 20.40
CA PRO A 14 -2.32 12.75 19.04
C PRO A 14 -3.40 11.67 18.92
N ASP A 15 -4.44 11.90 18.13
CA ASP A 15 -5.44 10.89 17.76
C ASP A 15 -4.96 10.04 16.57
N ILE A 16 -4.05 10.56 15.74
CA ILE A 16 -3.45 9.88 14.59
C ILE A 16 -2.06 10.47 14.31
N ILE A 17 -1.16 9.65 13.82
CA ILE A 17 0.19 10.05 13.42
C ILE A 17 0.38 9.75 11.94
N TYR A 18 0.78 10.76 11.16
CA TYR A 18 1.17 10.62 9.76
C TYR A 18 2.69 10.73 9.63
N ILE A 19 3.28 9.79 8.88
CA ILE A 19 4.72 9.76 8.61
C ILE A 19 4.94 9.75 7.09
N ASP A 20 5.48 10.81 6.56
CA ASP A 20 5.81 10.94 5.14
C ASP A 20 7.34 10.90 4.98
N TYR A 21 7.88 9.77 4.63
CA TYR A 21 7.36 8.41 4.47
C TYR A 21 8.32 7.40 5.15
N LEU A 22 7.89 6.15 5.28
CA LEU A 22 8.53 5.13 6.11
C LEU A 22 10.01 4.89 5.73
N ASN A 23 10.35 4.83 4.45
CA ASN A 23 11.68 4.43 3.98
C ASN A 23 12.80 5.45 4.33
N ILE A 24 12.45 6.70 4.67
CA ILE A 24 13.43 7.72 5.12
C ILE A 24 13.58 7.79 6.63
N CYS A 25 12.80 7.00 7.37
CA CYS A 25 12.94 6.91 8.81
C CYS A 25 14.21 6.15 9.20
N MET A 26 14.69 6.40 10.41
CA MET A 26 15.80 5.67 10.99
C MET A 26 15.31 4.67 12.03
N SER A 27 15.81 3.43 11.92
CA SER A 27 15.58 2.42 12.95
C SER A 27 16.37 2.78 14.22
N ALA A 28 15.73 2.66 15.39
CA ALA A 28 16.39 2.78 16.67
C ALA A 28 17.16 1.51 17.07
N ARG A 29 16.77 0.35 16.48
CA ARG A 29 17.34 -0.97 16.80
C ARG A 29 18.51 -1.34 15.88
N ILE A 30 18.42 -0.98 14.60
CA ILE A 30 19.38 -1.40 13.57
C ILE A 30 20.06 -0.17 12.98
N LYS A 31 21.41 -0.16 13.04
CA LYS A 31 22.20 0.87 12.35
C LYS A 31 22.28 0.53 10.86
N TYR A 32 21.94 1.49 10.02
CA TYR A 32 22.17 1.36 8.58
C TYR A 32 23.67 1.31 8.31
N GLY A 33 24.14 0.30 7.58
CA GLY A 33 25.58 0.12 7.29
C GLY A 33 25.88 -1.17 6.53
N ALA A 34 27.16 -1.42 6.30
CA ALA A 34 27.64 -2.59 5.59
C ALA A 34 27.15 -3.90 6.25
N GLY A 35 26.38 -4.70 5.48
CA GLY A 35 25.84 -5.99 5.92
C GLY A 35 24.37 -6.01 6.30
N VAL A 36 23.70 -4.87 6.37
CA VAL A 36 22.24 -4.81 6.55
C VAL A 36 21.60 -4.53 5.19
N ASN A 37 20.78 -5.47 4.70
CA ASN A 37 20.02 -5.22 3.48
C ASN A 37 18.83 -4.29 3.77
N SER A 38 18.39 -3.57 2.75
CA SER A 38 17.28 -2.61 2.83
C SER A 38 15.98 -3.27 3.31
N TYR A 39 15.74 -4.51 2.90
CA TYR A 39 14.60 -5.32 3.35
C TYR A 39 14.51 -5.43 4.88
N THR A 40 15.59 -5.89 5.52
CA THR A 40 15.63 -6.06 6.97
C THR A 40 15.50 -4.72 7.69
N TYR A 41 16.09 -3.67 7.12
CA TYR A 41 16.05 -2.33 7.69
C TYR A 41 14.65 -1.72 7.66
N VAL A 42 13.97 -1.77 6.51
CA VAL A 42 12.58 -1.27 6.34
C VAL A 42 11.60 -2.06 7.21
N LYS A 43 11.77 -3.39 7.27
CA LYS A 43 10.97 -4.23 8.18
C LYS A 43 11.15 -3.81 9.64
N ALA A 44 12.37 -3.55 10.09
CA ALA A 44 12.64 -3.11 11.46
C ALA A 44 11.94 -1.78 11.79
N ILE A 45 11.97 -0.81 10.85
CA ILE A 45 11.26 0.47 11.00
C ILE A 45 9.75 0.23 11.13
N ALA A 46 9.17 -0.60 10.26
CA ALA A 46 7.73 -0.91 10.31
C ALA A 46 7.32 -1.54 11.64
N GLU A 47 8.12 -2.49 12.15
CA GLU A 47 7.89 -3.11 13.46
C GLU A 47 8.01 -2.12 14.62
N GLU A 48 8.96 -1.18 14.54
CA GLU A 48 9.12 -0.13 15.55
C GLU A 48 7.93 0.84 15.54
N LEU A 49 7.46 1.24 14.37
CA LEU A 49 6.26 2.08 14.24
C LEU A 49 5.02 1.36 14.75
N ARG A 50 4.87 0.05 14.46
CA ARG A 50 3.79 -0.75 15.05
C ARG A 50 3.90 -0.80 16.58
N GLY A 51 5.10 -0.95 17.11
CA GLY A 51 5.34 -0.90 18.56
C GLY A 51 4.90 0.43 19.18
N LEU A 52 5.21 1.56 18.54
CA LEU A 52 4.76 2.88 18.96
C LEU A 52 3.24 3.04 18.88
N ALA A 53 2.60 2.55 17.82
CA ALA A 53 1.15 2.60 17.69
C ALA A 53 0.45 1.88 18.84
N VAL A 54 0.95 0.72 19.24
CA VAL A 54 0.43 -0.07 20.36
C VAL A 54 0.74 0.61 21.71
N GLU A 55 1.98 1.10 21.93
CA GLU A 55 2.40 1.74 23.17
C GLU A 55 1.60 3.01 23.48
N TYR A 56 1.30 3.81 22.46
CA TYR A 56 0.60 5.09 22.62
C TYR A 56 -0.89 5.00 22.32
N ASP A 57 -1.39 3.82 21.94
CA ASP A 57 -2.78 3.57 21.53
C ASP A 57 -3.24 4.57 20.46
N VAL A 58 -2.44 4.71 19.39
CA VAL A 58 -2.67 5.67 18.32
C VAL A 58 -2.42 5.04 16.94
N PRO A 59 -3.30 5.20 15.97
CA PRO A 59 -3.06 4.73 14.61
C PRO A 59 -1.91 5.52 13.95
N ILE A 60 -1.04 4.81 13.25
CA ILE A 60 0.04 5.39 12.46
C ILE A 60 -0.20 5.08 10.98
N VAL A 61 -0.23 6.12 10.17
CA VAL A 61 -0.36 6.05 8.71
C VAL A 61 0.96 6.49 8.08
N SER A 62 1.47 5.68 7.17
CA SER A 62 2.69 5.99 6.43
C SER A 62 2.57 5.55 4.98
N ALA A 63 3.49 6.02 4.14
CA ALA A 63 3.61 5.61 2.76
C ALA A 63 4.91 4.83 2.55
N THR A 64 4.94 4.06 1.46
CA THR A 64 6.15 3.43 0.93
C THR A 64 6.12 3.48 -0.60
N GLN A 65 7.27 3.36 -1.22
CA GLN A 65 7.36 3.32 -2.68
C GLN A 65 7.13 1.89 -3.18
N THR A 66 6.68 1.75 -4.41
CA THR A 66 6.63 0.46 -5.12
C THR A 66 8.00 0.09 -5.65
N THR A 67 8.19 -1.19 -5.98
CA THR A 67 9.36 -1.67 -6.72
C THR A 67 9.37 -1.09 -8.14
N ARG A 68 10.51 -1.20 -8.84
CA ARG A 68 10.60 -0.77 -10.25
C ARG A 68 9.68 -1.58 -11.16
N SER A 69 9.44 -2.86 -10.88
CA SER A 69 8.48 -3.69 -11.61
C SER A 69 7.05 -3.23 -11.36
N GLY A 70 6.69 -2.88 -10.14
CA GLY A 70 5.38 -2.34 -9.80
C GLY A 70 5.11 -0.98 -10.45
N TYR A 71 6.14 -0.17 -10.71
CA TYR A 71 5.97 1.14 -11.37
C TYR A 71 5.42 1.05 -12.79
N THR A 72 5.70 -0.05 -13.50
CA THR A 72 5.23 -0.28 -14.88
C THR A 72 3.99 -1.16 -14.95
N SER A 73 3.49 -1.65 -13.81
CA SER A 73 2.32 -2.51 -13.72
C SER A 73 1.06 -1.68 -13.53
N SER A 74 0.06 -1.92 -14.35
CA SER A 74 -1.30 -1.39 -14.13
C SER A 74 -2.04 -2.11 -13.00
N ASP A 75 -1.54 -3.29 -12.58
CA ASP A 75 -2.10 -4.08 -11.49
C ASP A 75 -1.05 -4.33 -10.39
N LEU A 76 -1.06 -3.48 -9.36
CA LEU A 76 -0.15 -3.58 -8.21
C LEU A 76 -0.63 -4.64 -7.22
N GLY A 77 0.29 -5.54 -6.80
CA GLY A 77 0.11 -6.53 -5.75
C GLY A 77 0.89 -6.20 -4.47
N LEU A 78 0.75 -7.06 -3.46
CA LEU A 78 1.55 -6.96 -2.22
C LEU A 78 3.05 -7.19 -2.47
N GLU A 79 3.38 -7.96 -3.50
CA GLU A 79 4.74 -8.26 -3.97
C GLU A 79 5.43 -7.04 -4.59
N ASP A 80 4.66 -6.06 -5.09
CA ASP A 80 5.18 -4.84 -5.69
C ASP A 80 5.52 -3.76 -4.67
N THR A 81 5.24 -4.00 -3.39
CA THR A 81 5.68 -3.08 -2.33
C THR A 81 7.19 -3.13 -2.21
N SER A 82 7.83 -1.96 -2.26
CA SER A 82 9.28 -1.86 -2.31
C SER A 82 9.95 -2.64 -1.17
N GLU A 83 10.85 -3.53 -1.58
CA GLU A 83 11.90 -4.14 -0.76
C GLU A 83 11.47 -5.11 0.35
N SER A 84 10.15 -5.42 0.57
CA SER A 84 9.90 -6.22 1.77
C SER A 84 8.53 -6.89 1.87
N PHE A 85 8.47 -8.22 1.79
CA PHE A 85 7.34 -8.99 2.33
C PHE A 85 7.08 -8.73 3.84
N GLY A 86 8.06 -8.19 4.56
CA GLY A 86 7.93 -7.84 5.96
C GLY A 86 7.00 -6.65 6.22
N LEU A 87 6.91 -5.72 5.28
CA LEU A 87 6.02 -4.56 5.39
C LEU A 87 4.54 -4.97 5.30
N PRO A 88 4.10 -5.74 4.27
CA PRO A 88 2.75 -6.30 4.24
C PRO A 88 2.41 -7.16 5.46
N ALA A 89 3.37 -7.90 6.01
CA ALA A 89 3.14 -8.71 7.20
C ALA A 89 2.85 -7.85 8.44
N THR A 90 3.46 -6.68 8.55
CA THR A 90 3.36 -5.78 9.71
C THR A 90 2.13 -4.89 9.66
N ALA A 91 1.77 -4.35 8.50
CA ALA A 91 0.64 -3.45 8.33
C ALA A 91 -0.70 -4.18 8.56
N ASP A 92 -1.67 -3.47 9.13
CA ASP A 92 -3.03 -3.97 9.33
C ASP A 92 -3.94 -3.65 8.14
N PHE A 93 -3.67 -2.54 7.47
CA PHE A 93 -4.37 -2.08 6.28
C PHE A 93 -3.34 -1.55 5.26
N MET A 94 -3.51 -1.89 3.99
CA MET A 94 -2.68 -1.39 2.90
C MET A 94 -3.53 -1.14 1.66
N PHE A 95 -3.25 -0.04 0.98
CA PHE A 95 -3.80 0.27 -0.33
C PHE A 95 -2.70 0.84 -1.24
N ALA A 96 -2.84 0.60 -2.53
CA ALA A 96 -2.01 1.21 -3.56
C ALA A 96 -2.73 2.42 -4.17
N ILE A 97 -1.97 3.45 -4.48
CA ILE A 97 -2.41 4.58 -5.29
C ILE A 97 -1.78 4.41 -6.67
N ILE A 98 -2.61 4.28 -7.68
CA ILE A 98 -2.20 4.01 -9.06
C ILE A 98 -2.60 5.21 -9.90
N SER A 99 -1.66 5.73 -10.69
CA SER A 99 -1.89 6.78 -11.66
C SER A 99 -1.38 6.30 -13.01
N THR A 100 -2.22 6.38 -14.03
CA THR A 100 -1.88 6.15 -15.44
C THR A 100 -2.05 7.45 -16.20
N GLU A 101 -1.54 7.52 -17.43
CA GLU A 101 -1.71 8.70 -18.27
C GLU A 101 -3.20 8.99 -18.55
N GLU A 102 -4.01 7.94 -18.71
CA GLU A 102 -5.46 8.07 -18.90
C GLU A 102 -6.14 8.65 -17.66
N LEU A 103 -5.82 8.13 -16.48
CA LEU A 103 -6.36 8.63 -15.21
C LEU A 103 -5.90 10.06 -14.94
N ASP A 104 -4.65 10.39 -15.24
CA ASP A 104 -4.12 11.74 -15.08
C ASP A 104 -4.83 12.76 -15.97
N ASN A 105 -5.15 12.39 -17.22
CA ASN A 105 -5.93 13.23 -18.14
C ASN A 105 -7.36 13.49 -17.64
N LEU A 106 -7.93 12.55 -16.88
CA LEU A 106 -9.24 12.67 -16.25
C LEU A 106 -9.18 13.33 -14.87
N ASN A 107 -8.00 13.70 -14.38
CA ASN A 107 -7.77 14.15 -13.00
C ASN A 107 -8.28 13.15 -11.97
N GLN A 108 -7.96 11.89 -12.16
CA GLN A 108 -8.37 10.77 -11.33
C GLN A 108 -7.16 9.96 -10.87
N ILE A 109 -7.34 9.20 -9.80
CA ILE A 109 -6.43 8.16 -9.33
C ILE A 109 -7.23 6.91 -9.02
N LEU A 110 -6.63 5.76 -9.26
CA LEU A 110 -7.18 4.47 -8.85
C LEU A 110 -6.60 4.09 -7.48
N VAL A 111 -7.46 3.77 -6.54
CA VAL A 111 -7.09 3.21 -5.24
C VAL A 111 -7.40 1.72 -5.25
N LYS A 112 -6.41 0.88 -4.96
CA LYS A 112 -6.57 -0.57 -4.86
C LYS A 112 -6.28 -1.03 -3.44
N GLN A 113 -7.23 -1.72 -2.81
CA GLN A 113 -7.03 -2.34 -1.52
C GLN A 113 -6.13 -3.58 -1.68
N LEU A 114 -4.96 -3.57 -1.04
CA LEU A 114 -4.00 -4.67 -1.07
C LEU A 114 -4.15 -5.59 0.14
N LYS A 115 -4.47 -5.03 1.30
CA LYS A 115 -4.64 -5.76 2.55
C LYS A 115 -5.64 -5.07 3.46
N ASN A 116 -6.48 -5.87 4.09
CA ASN A 116 -7.39 -5.42 5.13
C ASN A 116 -7.57 -6.53 6.17
N ARG A 117 -7.22 -6.25 7.43
CA ARG A 117 -7.41 -7.20 8.54
C ARG A 117 -8.77 -7.07 9.20
N TYR A 118 -9.52 -6.01 8.90
CA TYR A 118 -10.74 -5.65 9.62
C TYR A 118 -12.02 -5.99 8.85
N SER A 119 -11.91 -6.19 7.53
CA SER A 119 -13.04 -6.56 6.68
C SER A 119 -12.62 -7.47 5.53
N ASP A 120 -13.59 -7.94 4.74
CA ASP A 120 -13.33 -8.73 3.55
C ASP A 120 -12.55 -7.90 2.52
N PRO A 121 -11.34 -8.30 2.14
CA PRO A 121 -10.54 -7.58 1.16
C PRO A 121 -11.10 -7.64 -0.27
N ALA A 122 -12.12 -8.47 -0.53
CA ALA A 122 -12.82 -8.52 -1.80
C ALA A 122 -13.86 -7.41 -1.96
N MET A 123 -14.34 -6.84 -0.85
CA MET A 123 -15.24 -5.70 -0.88
C MET A 123 -14.47 -4.42 -1.18
N ASP A 124 -14.98 -3.61 -2.10
CA ASP A 124 -14.38 -2.33 -2.51
C ASP A 124 -12.89 -2.46 -2.84
N LYS A 125 -12.54 -3.54 -3.54
CA LYS A 125 -11.14 -3.87 -3.86
C LYS A 125 -10.45 -2.78 -4.67
N ARG A 126 -11.21 -2.10 -5.54
CA ARG A 126 -10.74 -0.98 -6.38
C ARG A 126 -11.81 0.10 -6.44
N PHE A 127 -11.38 1.35 -6.42
CA PHE A 127 -12.26 2.51 -6.63
C PHE A 127 -11.47 3.71 -7.13
N VAL A 128 -12.15 4.60 -7.82
CA VAL A 128 -11.57 5.82 -8.40
C VAL A 128 -11.89 7.02 -7.53
N ILE A 129 -10.91 7.90 -7.38
CA ILE A 129 -11.06 9.18 -6.68
C ILE A 129 -10.64 10.29 -7.64
N GLY A 130 -11.43 11.36 -7.70
CA GLY A 130 -11.08 12.58 -8.40
C GLY A 130 -10.05 13.41 -7.61
N VAL A 131 -9.15 14.08 -8.32
CA VAL A 131 -8.07 14.89 -7.76
C VAL A 131 -8.10 16.29 -8.32
N ASP A 132 -8.41 17.29 -7.51
CA ASP A 132 -8.17 18.70 -7.85
C ASP A 132 -6.76 19.09 -7.39
N ARG A 133 -5.79 18.97 -8.30
CA ARG A 133 -4.38 19.27 -8.00
C ARG A 133 -4.14 20.73 -7.66
N ALA A 134 -4.94 21.64 -8.21
CA ALA A 134 -4.80 23.09 -7.94
C ALA A 134 -5.22 23.43 -6.50
N LYS A 135 -6.21 22.75 -5.98
CA LYS A 135 -6.72 22.95 -4.60
C LYS A 135 -6.18 21.92 -3.61
N MET A 136 -5.41 20.93 -4.06
CA MET A 136 -4.93 19.82 -3.22
C MET A 136 -6.08 19.08 -2.52
N THR A 137 -7.17 18.83 -3.24
CA THR A 137 -8.38 18.20 -2.72
C THR A 137 -8.73 16.92 -3.47
N LEU A 138 -9.26 15.97 -2.74
CA LEU A 138 -9.86 14.74 -3.28
C LEU A 138 -11.37 14.90 -3.28
N TYR A 139 -12.06 14.31 -4.27
CA TYR A 139 -13.51 14.32 -4.36
C TYR A 139 -14.02 13.01 -4.95
N ASP A 140 -15.28 12.68 -4.66
CA ASP A 140 -15.91 11.47 -5.19
C ASP A 140 -16.17 11.62 -6.69
N THR A 141 -15.88 10.57 -7.45
CA THR A 141 -16.19 10.49 -8.88
C THR A 141 -17.58 9.93 -9.11
N GLU A 142 -18.15 10.20 -10.30
CA GLU A 142 -19.45 9.67 -10.70
C GLU A 142 -19.40 8.12 -10.79
N GLN A 143 -20.57 7.50 -10.62
CA GLN A 143 -20.73 6.04 -10.62
C GLN A 143 -20.19 5.39 -11.90
N ASN A 144 -20.39 6.02 -13.06
CA ASN A 144 -19.93 5.51 -14.35
C ASN A 144 -18.39 5.31 -14.40
N ALA A 145 -17.61 6.19 -13.76
CA ALA A 145 -16.17 6.06 -13.69
C ALA A 145 -15.74 4.88 -12.80
N GLN A 146 -16.60 4.42 -11.89
CA GLN A 146 -16.36 3.22 -11.08
C GLN A 146 -16.68 1.95 -11.88
N ASP A 147 -17.75 1.96 -12.67
CA ASP A 147 -18.25 0.81 -13.44
C ASP A 147 -17.26 0.44 -14.57
N ASP A 148 -16.70 1.42 -15.30
CA ASP A 148 -15.71 1.20 -16.37
C ASP A 148 -14.48 0.44 -15.87
N ILE A 149 -14.05 0.66 -14.63
CA ILE A 149 -12.89 -0.02 -14.04
C ILE A 149 -13.22 -1.43 -13.59
N LEU A 150 -14.46 -1.68 -13.18
CA LEU A 150 -14.90 -3.03 -12.81
C LEU A 150 -14.98 -3.92 -14.05
N ASP A 151 -15.40 -3.39 -15.18
CA ASP A 151 -15.47 -4.14 -16.45
C ASP A 151 -14.07 -4.48 -16.99
N ASP A 152 -13.10 -3.57 -16.94
CA ASP A 152 -11.71 -3.85 -17.31
C ASP A 152 -11.06 -4.90 -16.40
N ALA A 153 -11.40 -4.92 -15.11
CA ALA A 153 -10.88 -5.91 -14.17
C ALA A 153 -11.40 -7.34 -14.42
N ILE A 154 -12.57 -7.49 -15.04
CA ILE A 154 -13.14 -8.80 -15.40
C ILE A 154 -12.40 -9.41 -16.60
N PHE A 155 -11.84 -8.59 -17.50
CA PHE A 155 -11.09 -9.07 -18.66
C PHE A 155 -9.65 -9.50 -18.32
N ASP A 156 -9.07 -9.05 -17.22
CA ASP A 156 -7.70 -9.41 -16.81
C ASP A 156 -7.63 -10.72 -15.98
N GLU A 157 -8.77 -11.26 -15.55
CA GLU A 157 -8.86 -12.60 -14.98
C GLU A 157 -8.98 -13.67 -16.11
N THR A 158 -8.02 -13.73 -17.01
CA THR A 158 -7.84 -14.96 -17.81
C THR A 158 -7.46 -16.07 -16.84
N PRO A 159 -8.28 -17.15 -16.76
CA PRO A 159 -7.99 -18.22 -15.81
C PRO A 159 -6.70 -18.92 -16.23
N THR A 160 -5.63 -18.68 -15.49
CA THR A 160 -4.37 -19.44 -15.57
C THR A 160 -4.55 -20.94 -15.35
N GLY A 161 -5.78 -21.40 -15.11
CA GLY A 161 -6.14 -22.82 -14.95
C GLY A 161 -6.28 -23.60 -16.25
N GLN A 162 -6.56 -22.97 -17.39
CA GLN A 162 -6.70 -23.69 -18.67
C GLN A 162 -5.37 -23.91 -19.39
N ALA A 163 -4.39 -23.04 -19.20
CA ALA A 163 -3.06 -23.21 -19.80
C ALA A 163 -2.22 -24.33 -19.17
N MET A 164 -2.53 -24.78 -17.96
CA MET A 164 -1.87 -25.92 -17.34
C MET A 164 -2.46 -27.28 -17.74
N GLY A 165 -3.73 -27.33 -18.14
CA GLY A 165 -4.39 -28.57 -18.54
C GLY A 165 -3.87 -29.14 -19.87
N ASP A 166 -3.46 -28.29 -20.80
CA ASP A 166 -3.00 -28.72 -22.12
C ASP A 166 -1.53 -29.12 -22.15
N LYS A 167 -0.69 -28.62 -21.24
CA LYS A 167 0.71 -29.06 -21.12
C LYS A 167 0.88 -30.46 -20.51
N PHE A 168 -0.12 -30.99 -19.80
CA PHE A 168 -0.07 -32.33 -19.24
C PHE A 168 -0.65 -33.42 -20.15
N LYS A 169 -1.28 -33.06 -21.27
CA LYS A 169 -1.78 -34.04 -22.24
C LYS A 169 -0.69 -34.66 -23.15
N GLU A 170 0.50 -34.05 -23.20
CA GLU A 170 1.63 -34.56 -23.96
C GLU A 170 2.56 -35.53 -23.22
N PHE A 171 2.29 -35.82 -21.94
CA PHE A 171 3.09 -36.75 -21.12
C PHE A 171 2.34 -38.04 -20.76
N VAL A 172 1.54 -38.55 -21.67
CA VAL A 172 1.05 -39.92 -21.56
C VAL A 172 1.80 -40.77 -22.60
N TYR A 173 2.94 -41.21 -22.16
CA TYR A 173 3.55 -42.50 -22.44
C TYR A 173 4.60 -42.77 -21.42
#